data_99f930ddbcfa056f6e74a9d8c1f39384
#
_entry.id   99f930ddbcfa056f6e74a9d8c1f39384
#
_cell.length_a   1.000
_cell.length_b   1.000
_cell.length_c   1.000
_cell.angle_alpha   90.00
_cell.angle_beta   90.00
_cell.angle_gamma   90.00
#
_symmetry.space_group_name_H-M   'P 1'
#
loop_
_entity.id
_entity.type
_entity.pdbx_description
1 polymer ?
#
loop_
_entity_poly.entity_id
_entity_poly.type
_entity_poly.pdbx_seq_one_letter_code
_entity_poly.pdbx_strand_id
1 'polypeptide(L)'
;MLFRSIDGFRFDLGTILGREPEGFDQRGGFFDAVTQDPVLSKLKLIGEPWDIGPGGYQVGGFPPGWAEWNDKYRDTVREYWKGDNVSTDFAARLLGSGDLYDQRGRRPWASVNFITAHDGFTLNDLVSYNEKHNEDNGEDNNDGHNDNRSYNYGAEGPTDDEGINAVRERQKRNFLATLLFSHGTPMILAGDEFGRSQMGNNNGYCQDSEISWVHWDGLPESANALREFTRHVIALRAAQPLLRRENWRDGMDIKWFNAGGRSEEHT
;
A
#
# COMPACT_ATOMS: atom_id res chain seq x y z
N MET A 1 -19.18 22.78 -11.22
CA MET A 1 -17.77 23.04 -10.82
C MET A 1 -16.91 22.60 -11.99
N LEU A 2 -16.22 23.52 -12.63
CA LEU A 2 -15.29 23.17 -13.71
C LEU A 2 -13.98 22.74 -13.07
N PHE A 3 -13.63 21.49 -13.17
CA PHE A 3 -12.29 21.01 -12.83
C PHE A 3 -11.31 21.65 -13.80
N ARG A 4 -10.53 22.61 -13.32
CA ARG A 4 -9.59 23.36 -14.18
C ARG A 4 -8.22 22.72 -14.31
N SER A 5 -7.93 21.71 -13.48
CA SER A 5 -6.67 20.97 -13.55
C SER A 5 -6.87 19.58 -12.95
N ILE A 6 -6.35 18.58 -13.63
CA ILE A 6 -6.22 17.20 -13.17
C ILE A 6 -4.73 16.88 -13.23
N ASP A 7 -4.16 16.41 -12.13
CA ASP A 7 -2.73 16.10 -12.02
C ASP A 7 -2.39 14.68 -12.45
N GLY A 8 -3.40 13.82 -12.59
CA GLY A 8 -3.21 12.43 -12.98
C GLY A 8 -4.47 11.59 -12.89
N PHE A 9 -4.30 10.29 -13.18
CA PHE A 9 -5.37 9.29 -13.16
C PHE A 9 -4.88 8.02 -12.48
N ARG A 10 -5.76 7.37 -11.71
CA ARG A 10 -5.63 5.98 -11.29
C ARG A 10 -6.61 5.15 -12.11
N PHE A 11 -6.12 4.08 -12.71
CA PHE A 11 -6.90 3.18 -13.56
C PHE A 11 -7.19 1.90 -12.77
N ASP A 12 -8.47 1.67 -12.54
CA ASP A 12 -9.00 0.45 -11.96
C ASP A 12 -8.82 -0.70 -12.95
N LEU A 13 -8.48 -1.90 -12.43
CA LEU A 13 -8.21 -3.07 -13.27
C LEU A 13 -7.33 -2.74 -14.48
N GLY A 14 -6.29 -1.95 -14.27
CA GLY A 14 -5.52 -1.29 -15.31
C GLY A 14 -4.85 -2.23 -16.33
N THR A 15 -4.67 -3.50 -16.01
CA THR A 15 -4.15 -4.52 -16.94
C THR A 15 -5.04 -4.67 -18.18
N ILE A 16 -6.35 -4.44 -18.07
CA ILE A 16 -7.27 -4.56 -19.19
C ILE A 16 -6.95 -3.58 -20.32
N LEU A 17 -6.32 -2.43 -19.99
CA LEU A 17 -5.96 -1.39 -20.94
C LEU A 17 -4.82 -1.81 -21.90
N GLY A 18 -4.02 -2.79 -21.49
CA GLY A 18 -2.94 -3.35 -22.30
C GLY A 18 -3.27 -4.71 -22.91
N ARG A 19 -4.53 -5.16 -22.85
CA ARG A 19 -4.91 -6.43 -23.47
C ARG A 19 -4.99 -6.33 -24.97
N GLU A 20 -4.17 -7.13 -25.63
CA GLU A 20 -4.15 -7.34 -27.06
C GLU A 20 -4.49 -8.84 -27.35
N PRO A 21 -4.71 -9.24 -28.60
CA PRO A 21 -5.07 -10.63 -28.92
C PRO A 21 -4.10 -11.70 -28.40
N GLU A 22 -2.82 -11.35 -28.26
CA GLU A 22 -1.74 -12.25 -27.82
C GLU A 22 -1.43 -12.11 -26.31
N GLY A 23 -2.17 -11.29 -25.57
CA GLY A 23 -1.99 -11.07 -24.14
C GLY A 23 -1.74 -9.61 -23.79
N PHE A 24 -1.13 -9.37 -22.63
CA PHE A 24 -0.81 -8.02 -22.19
C PHE A 24 0.41 -7.47 -22.95
N ASP A 25 0.23 -6.31 -23.58
CA ASP A 25 1.31 -5.57 -24.23
C ASP A 25 1.41 -4.13 -23.65
N GLN A 26 2.55 -3.84 -23.02
CA GLN A 26 2.86 -2.50 -22.51
C GLN A 26 3.00 -1.44 -23.63
N ARG A 27 3.02 -1.84 -24.90
CA ARG A 27 3.03 -1.01 -26.11
C ARG A 27 1.71 -1.13 -26.87
N GLY A 28 0.69 -1.68 -26.25
CA GLY A 28 -0.65 -1.75 -26.82
C GLY A 28 -1.21 -0.37 -27.12
N GLY A 29 -2.21 -0.32 -27.97
CA GLY A 29 -2.71 0.93 -28.56
C GLY A 29 -3.10 1.99 -27.53
N PHE A 30 -3.64 1.62 -26.37
CA PHE A 30 -3.95 2.57 -25.30
C PHE A 30 -2.69 3.22 -24.72
N PHE A 31 -1.70 2.42 -24.34
CA PHE A 31 -0.46 2.93 -23.74
C PHE A 31 0.34 3.79 -24.72
N ASP A 32 0.38 3.39 -25.98
CA ASP A 32 1.04 4.19 -27.04
C ASP A 32 0.33 5.54 -27.24
N ALA A 33 -1.00 5.55 -27.30
CA ALA A 33 -1.76 6.78 -27.43
C ALA A 33 -1.50 7.74 -26.25
N VAL A 34 -1.53 7.23 -25.01
CA VAL A 34 -1.27 8.03 -23.82
C VAL A 34 0.17 8.56 -23.78
N THR A 35 1.14 7.74 -24.16
CA THR A 35 2.55 8.11 -24.16
C THR A 35 2.87 9.18 -25.23
N GLN A 36 2.18 9.16 -26.34
CA GLN A 36 2.38 10.11 -27.45
C GLN A 36 1.57 11.41 -27.27
N ASP A 37 0.53 11.41 -26.43
CA ASP A 37 -0.26 12.61 -26.20
C ASP A 37 0.53 13.65 -25.40
N PRO A 38 0.63 14.91 -25.89
CA PRO A 38 1.47 15.94 -25.27
C PRO A 38 0.96 16.43 -23.90
N VAL A 39 -0.28 16.12 -23.53
CA VAL A 39 -0.89 16.45 -22.25
C VAL A 39 -0.80 15.24 -21.32
N LEU A 40 -1.34 14.09 -21.74
CA LEU A 40 -1.45 12.89 -20.93
C LEU A 40 -0.07 12.33 -20.51
N SER A 41 0.92 12.38 -21.40
CA SER A 41 2.29 11.91 -21.10
C SER A 41 2.99 12.65 -19.96
N LYS A 42 2.46 13.80 -19.54
CA LYS A 42 2.99 14.62 -18.42
C LYS A 42 2.25 14.44 -17.11
N LEU A 43 1.14 13.71 -17.13
CA LEU A 43 0.32 13.47 -15.95
C LEU A 43 0.88 12.32 -15.12
N LYS A 44 0.47 12.26 -13.86
CA LYS A 44 0.70 11.11 -13.00
C LYS A 44 -0.25 9.99 -13.40
N LEU A 45 0.29 8.90 -13.91
CA LEU A 45 -0.47 7.76 -14.37
C LEU A 45 -0.19 6.59 -13.44
N ILE A 46 -1.23 6.07 -12.80
CA ILE A 46 -1.14 4.99 -11.81
C ILE A 46 -2.05 3.86 -12.28
N GLY A 47 -1.50 2.67 -12.45
CA GLY A 47 -2.28 1.48 -12.77
C GLY A 47 -2.48 0.59 -11.56
N GLU A 48 -3.66 -0.02 -11.49
CA GLU A 48 -3.86 -1.23 -10.73
C GLU A 48 -3.43 -2.39 -11.63
N PRO A 49 -2.29 -3.05 -11.32
CA PRO A 49 -1.63 -3.93 -12.29
C PRO A 49 -2.16 -5.35 -12.26
N TRP A 50 -3.47 -5.53 -12.08
CA TRP A 50 -4.17 -6.79 -12.15
C TRP A 50 -5.57 -6.63 -12.73
N ASP A 51 -6.12 -7.75 -13.17
CA ASP A 51 -7.53 -7.96 -13.49
C ASP A 51 -7.89 -9.46 -13.32
N ILE A 52 -9.16 -9.80 -13.49
CA ILE A 52 -9.68 -11.16 -13.30
C ILE A 52 -9.47 -12.10 -14.50
N GLY A 53 -8.95 -11.60 -15.62
CA GLY A 53 -8.78 -12.39 -16.85
C GLY A 53 -7.46 -13.17 -16.89
N PRO A 54 -7.32 -14.09 -17.84
CA PRO A 54 -6.06 -14.81 -18.06
C PRO A 54 -4.88 -13.86 -18.29
N GLY A 55 -3.74 -14.09 -17.60
CA GLY A 55 -2.58 -13.21 -17.66
C GLY A 55 -2.84 -11.82 -17.05
N GLY A 56 -3.87 -11.68 -16.21
CA GLY A 56 -4.27 -10.39 -15.63
C GLY A 56 -3.31 -9.79 -14.62
N TYR A 57 -2.43 -10.57 -14.03
CA TYR A 57 -1.46 -10.07 -13.05
C TYR A 57 -0.19 -9.54 -13.74
N GLN A 58 0.02 -8.22 -13.70
CA GLN A 58 1.06 -7.49 -14.43
C GLN A 58 1.89 -6.54 -13.56
N VAL A 59 2.07 -6.86 -12.28
CA VAL A 59 2.92 -6.05 -11.40
C VAL A 59 4.35 -5.99 -11.93
N GLY A 60 4.88 -4.78 -12.16
CA GLY A 60 6.15 -4.52 -12.82
C GLY A 60 6.08 -4.50 -14.35
N GLY A 61 4.90 -4.76 -14.95
CA GLY A 61 4.71 -4.90 -16.39
C GLY A 61 4.30 -3.63 -17.15
N PHE A 62 3.88 -2.59 -16.47
CA PHE A 62 3.42 -1.35 -17.11
C PHE A 62 4.55 -0.55 -17.75
N PRO A 63 4.26 0.32 -18.72
CA PRO A 63 5.30 1.06 -19.43
C PRO A 63 6.04 2.08 -18.55
N PRO A 64 7.23 2.54 -18.97
CA PRO A 64 7.93 3.66 -18.34
C PRO A 64 7.02 4.90 -18.23
N GLY A 65 7.13 5.63 -17.13
CA GLY A 65 6.27 6.80 -16.85
C GLY A 65 5.00 6.47 -16.05
N TRP A 66 4.64 5.19 -15.93
CA TRP A 66 3.55 4.73 -15.09
C TRP A 66 4.02 4.31 -13.72
N ALA A 67 3.21 4.59 -12.70
CA ALA A 67 3.31 3.98 -11.38
C ALA A 67 2.28 2.86 -11.26
N GLU A 68 2.53 1.93 -10.36
CA GLU A 68 1.66 0.77 -10.11
C GLU A 68 1.45 0.58 -8.62
N TRP A 69 0.25 0.16 -8.24
CA TRP A 69 0.01 -0.38 -6.92
C TRP A 69 0.83 -1.66 -6.73
N ASN A 70 1.61 -1.72 -5.65
CA ASN A 70 2.51 -2.83 -5.37
C ASN A 70 1.92 -3.73 -4.27
N ASP A 71 1.18 -4.76 -4.67
CA ASP A 71 0.60 -5.74 -3.75
C ASP A 71 1.68 -6.61 -3.07
N LYS A 72 2.82 -6.86 -3.76
CA LYS A 72 3.94 -7.58 -3.13
C LYS A 72 4.55 -6.79 -1.97
N TYR A 73 4.56 -5.45 -2.06
CA TYR A 73 4.93 -4.62 -0.93
C TYR A 73 3.95 -4.81 0.22
N ARG A 74 2.65 -4.67 -0.04
CA ARG A 74 1.58 -4.85 0.94
C ARG A 74 1.72 -6.18 1.66
N ASP A 75 1.80 -7.24 0.89
CA ASP A 75 1.77 -8.60 1.39
C ASP A 75 3.01 -8.92 2.23
N THR A 76 4.20 -8.61 1.72
CA THR A 76 5.46 -8.84 2.43
C THR A 76 5.53 -8.04 3.74
N VAL A 77 5.09 -6.79 3.75
CA VAL A 77 5.13 -5.96 4.97
C VAL A 77 4.12 -6.46 6.00
N ARG A 78 2.93 -6.91 5.57
CA ARG A 78 1.95 -7.53 6.47
C ARG A 78 2.50 -8.81 7.10
N GLU A 79 3.06 -9.71 6.30
CA GLU A 79 3.67 -10.97 6.76
C GLU A 79 4.83 -10.71 7.72
N TYR A 80 5.70 -9.76 7.42
CA TYR A 80 6.82 -9.40 8.29
C TYR A 80 6.36 -9.00 9.70
N TRP A 81 5.39 -8.08 9.79
CA TRP A 81 4.89 -7.60 11.07
C TRP A 81 3.95 -8.58 11.78
N LYS A 82 3.41 -9.55 11.05
CA LYS A 82 2.71 -10.70 11.60
C LYS A 82 3.68 -11.69 12.27
N GLY A 83 4.94 -11.71 11.84
CA GLY A 83 5.99 -12.58 12.37
C GLY A 83 6.38 -13.73 11.46
N ASP A 84 5.92 -13.73 10.21
CA ASP A 84 6.31 -14.71 9.22
C ASP A 84 7.76 -14.45 8.72
N ASN A 85 8.45 -15.49 8.29
CA ASN A 85 9.85 -15.37 7.85
C ASN A 85 9.98 -14.90 6.41
N VAL A 86 9.94 -13.59 6.20
CA VAL A 86 10.03 -12.92 4.88
C VAL A 86 11.14 -11.86 4.83
N SER A 87 12.19 -12.00 5.63
CA SER A 87 13.20 -10.96 5.83
C SER A 87 13.92 -10.51 4.54
N THR A 88 14.24 -11.45 3.63
CA THR A 88 14.90 -11.15 2.36
C THR A 88 13.99 -10.32 1.45
N ASP A 89 12.72 -10.71 1.31
CA ASP A 89 11.76 -9.99 0.49
C ASP A 89 11.43 -8.63 1.10
N PHE A 90 11.35 -8.55 2.44
CA PHE A 90 11.13 -7.30 3.17
C PHE A 90 12.23 -6.28 2.86
N ALA A 91 13.51 -6.68 2.83
CA ALA A 91 14.60 -5.80 2.47
C ALA A 91 14.44 -5.24 1.04
N ALA A 92 14.08 -6.09 0.06
CA ALA A 92 13.81 -5.66 -1.30
C ALA A 92 12.64 -4.67 -1.39
N ARG A 93 11.57 -4.89 -0.61
CA ARG A 93 10.41 -3.98 -0.55
C ARG A 93 10.78 -2.62 0.04
N LEU A 94 11.57 -2.58 1.12
CA LEU A 94 12.05 -1.31 1.72
C LEU A 94 12.85 -0.47 0.72
N LEU A 95 13.57 -1.11 -0.19
CA LEU A 95 14.43 -0.46 -1.19
C LEU A 95 13.69 -0.07 -2.48
N GLY A 96 12.37 -0.17 -2.53
CA GLY A 96 11.55 0.26 -3.66
C GLY A 96 11.26 -0.84 -4.68
N SER A 97 11.46 -2.11 -4.30
CA SER A 97 11.13 -3.25 -5.16
C SER A 97 11.87 -3.23 -6.51
N GLY A 98 13.21 -3.07 -6.45
CA GLY A 98 14.06 -3.03 -7.66
C GLY A 98 13.95 -4.28 -8.53
N ASP A 99 13.69 -5.44 -7.93
CA ASP A 99 13.41 -6.70 -8.63
C ASP A 99 12.20 -6.60 -9.59
N LEU A 100 11.24 -5.72 -9.30
CA LEU A 100 10.06 -5.47 -10.12
C LEU A 100 10.25 -4.28 -11.06
N TYR A 101 10.90 -3.21 -10.60
CA TYR A 101 10.87 -1.91 -11.26
C TYR A 101 12.24 -1.43 -11.80
N ASP A 102 13.40 -1.96 -11.36
CA ASP A 102 14.72 -1.60 -11.94
C ASP A 102 14.95 -2.29 -13.29
N GLN A 103 13.92 -2.23 -14.11
CA GLN A 103 13.91 -2.79 -15.45
C GLN A 103 13.27 -1.78 -16.41
N ARG A 104 13.63 -1.84 -17.68
CA ARG A 104 12.97 -1.08 -18.74
C ARG A 104 12.91 0.45 -18.51
N GLY A 105 13.87 1.00 -17.75
CA GLY A 105 13.94 2.45 -17.49
C GLY A 105 12.94 2.98 -16.48
N ARG A 106 12.30 2.13 -15.73
CA ARG A 106 11.38 2.54 -14.64
C ARG A 106 12.18 3.04 -13.43
N ARG A 107 11.53 3.78 -12.57
CA ARG A 107 12.14 4.48 -11.43
C ARG A 107 11.59 3.95 -10.11
N PRO A 108 12.30 4.20 -8.97
CA PRO A 108 11.80 3.75 -7.65
C PRO A 108 10.38 4.23 -7.33
N TRP A 109 10.02 5.44 -7.74
CA TRP A 109 8.69 6.01 -7.52
C TRP A 109 7.55 5.28 -8.27
N ALA A 110 7.88 4.40 -9.24
CA ALA A 110 6.89 3.58 -9.93
C ALA A 110 6.19 2.60 -9.00
N SER A 111 6.84 2.20 -7.90
CA SER A 111 6.23 1.43 -6.84
C SER A 111 5.34 2.33 -5.97
N VAL A 112 4.02 2.22 -6.11
CA VAL A 112 3.08 2.78 -5.13
C VAL A 112 2.94 1.77 -4.00
N ASN A 113 3.60 2.06 -2.90
CA ASN A 113 3.61 1.23 -1.70
C ASN A 113 2.37 1.50 -0.85
N PHE A 114 1.72 0.48 -0.36
CA PHE A 114 0.57 0.59 0.55
C PHE A 114 0.53 -0.58 1.52
N ILE A 115 -0.10 -0.36 2.67
CA ILE A 115 -0.43 -1.41 3.64
C ILE A 115 -1.89 -1.81 3.44
N THR A 116 -2.75 -0.83 3.20
CA THR A 116 -4.19 -0.91 3.10
C THR A 116 -4.68 -0.10 1.92
N ALA A 117 -5.81 -0.46 1.37
CA ALA A 117 -6.48 0.25 0.27
C ALA A 117 -8.00 0.24 0.49
N HIS A 118 -8.78 0.73 -0.49
CA HIS A 118 -10.23 0.73 -0.43
C HIS A 118 -10.81 -0.68 -0.35
N ASP A 119 -10.15 -1.66 -0.94
CA ASP A 119 -10.43 -3.09 -0.80
C ASP A 119 -9.54 -3.69 0.27
N GLY A 120 -10.14 -4.42 1.20
CA GLY A 120 -9.45 -5.01 2.33
C GLY A 120 -9.68 -4.31 3.66
N PHE A 121 -9.02 -4.77 4.69
CA PHE A 121 -9.07 -4.17 6.02
C PHE A 121 -8.44 -2.79 6.06
N THR A 122 -9.00 -1.90 6.91
CA THR A 122 -8.29 -0.70 7.36
C THR A 122 -7.07 -1.08 8.19
N LEU A 123 -6.17 -0.14 8.47
CA LEU A 123 -5.00 -0.40 9.31
C LEU A 123 -5.38 -0.84 10.73
N ASN A 124 -6.46 -0.29 11.29
CA ASN A 124 -6.96 -0.72 12.59
C ASN A 124 -7.52 -2.13 12.55
N ASP A 125 -8.27 -2.47 11.52
CA ASP A 125 -8.88 -3.80 11.38
C ASP A 125 -7.83 -4.87 11.07
N LEU A 126 -6.78 -4.52 10.33
CA LEU A 126 -5.64 -5.40 10.05
C LEU A 126 -4.95 -5.92 11.31
N VAL A 127 -4.96 -5.14 12.39
CA VAL A 127 -4.37 -5.52 13.69
C VAL A 127 -5.40 -5.94 14.72
N SER A 128 -6.69 -6.02 14.34
CA SER A 128 -7.79 -6.29 15.26
C SER A 128 -8.65 -7.48 14.88
N TYR A 129 -8.59 -7.93 13.62
CA TYR A 129 -9.42 -9.02 13.12
C TYR A 129 -8.58 -10.07 12.39
N ASN A 130 -8.85 -11.33 12.66
CA ASN A 130 -8.35 -12.44 11.85
C ASN A 130 -9.30 -12.77 10.71
N GLU A 131 -10.60 -12.70 10.98
CA GLU A 131 -11.66 -13.03 10.05
C GLU A 131 -12.35 -11.78 9.51
N LYS A 132 -12.88 -11.84 8.29
CA LYS A 132 -13.71 -10.78 7.75
C LYS A 132 -15.11 -10.83 8.31
N HIS A 133 -15.74 -9.66 8.45
CA HIS A 133 -17.10 -9.48 8.93
C HIS A 133 -17.89 -8.62 7.94
N ASN A 134 -18.28 -9.25 6.79
CA ASN A 134 -18.97 -8.60 5.69
C ASN A 134 -20.47 -8.89 5.67
N GLU A 135 -21.05 -9.38 6.76
CA GLU A 135 -22.46 -9.79 6.84
C GLU A 135 -23.39 -8.64 6.43
N ASP A 136 -23.06 -7.40 6.80
CA ASP A 136 -23.83 -6.20 6.46
C ASP A 136 -23.85 -5.87 4.96
N ASN A 137 -22.99 -6.52 4.15
CA ASN A 137 -23.00 -6.37 2.69
C ASN A 137 -24.13 -7.17 2.00
N GLY A 138 -24.79 -8.08 2.73
CA GLY A 138 -25.91 -8.86 2.21
C GLY A 138 -25.51 -10.01 1.29
N GLU A 139 -24.24 -10.43 1.31
CA GLU A 139 -23.66 -11.52 0.50
C GLU A 139 -23.26 -12.73 1.37
N ASP A 140 -23.86 -12.89 2.56
CA ASP A 140 -23.58 -13.98 3.50
C ASP A 140 -22.09 -14.12 3.86
N ASN A 141 -21.36 -12.99 3.92
CA ASN A 141 -19.92 -12.95 4.18
C ASN A 141 -19.06 -13.69 3.13
N ASN A 142 -19.56 -13.87 1.92
CA ASN A 142 -18.82 -14.55 0.82
C ASN A 142 -17.95 -13.59 0.02
N ASP A 143 -18.24 -12.29 0.04
CA ASP A 143 -17.50 -11.24 -0.67
C ASP A 143 -16.19 -10.87 0.05
N GLY A 144 -15.32 -10.13 -0.64
CA GLY A 144 -14.02 -9.70 -0.13
C GLY A 144 -12.99 -10.83 0.00
N HIS A 145 -11.79 -10.49 0.45
CA HIS A 145 -10.69 -11.42 0.59
C HIS A 145 -10.80 -12.26 1.86
N ASN A 146 -10.49 -13.56 1.75
CA ASN A 146 -10.42 -14.47 2.91
C ASN A 146 -9.04 -14.45 3.59
N ASP A 147 -7.97 -14.22 2.84
CA ASP A 147 -6.60 -14.10 3.39
C ASP A 147 -6.18 -12.63 3.44
N ASN A 148 -6.36 -12.01 4.59
CA ASN A 148 -6.01 -10.62 4.83
C ASN A 148 -4.58 -10.43 5.36
N ARG A 149 -3.87 -11.51 5.69
CA ARG A 149 -2.57 -11.47 6.38
C ARG A 149 -2.61 -10.59 7.63
N SER A 150 -3.77 -10.57 8.28
CA SER A 150 -4.06 -9.84 9.51
C SER A 150 -3.72 -10.65 10.75
N TYR A 151 -3.68 -10.00 11.90
CA TYR A 151 -3.54 -10.68 13.18
C TYR A 151 -4.20 -9.88 14.31
N ASN A 152 -5.08 -10.52 15.06
CA ASN A 152 -5.90 -9.86 16.09
C ASN A 152 -5.23 -9.68 17.44
N TYR A 153 -4.03 -10.25 17.64
CA TYR A 153 -3.26 -10.18 18.88
C TYR A 153 -3.97 -10.75 20.13
N GLY A 154 -4.93 -11.65 19.94
CA GLY A 154 -5.58 -12.39 21.02
C GLY A 154 -7.04 -12.06 21.28
N ALA A 155 -7.61 -11.07 20.57
CA ALA A 155 -9.05 -10.77 20.65
C ALA A 155 -9.58 -10.38 19.27
N GLU A 156 -10.68 -10.99 18.83
CA GLU A 156 -11.34 -10.63 17.58
C GLU A 156 -12.16 -9.35 17.78
N GLY A 157 -11.80 -8.30 17.03
CA GLY A 157 -12.44 -6.99 17.14
C GLY A 157 -12.03 -6.16 18.37
N PRO A 158 -12.87 -5.20 18.79
CA PRO A 158 -12.59 -4.33 19.93
C PRO A 158 -12.41 -5.11 21.23
N THR A 159 -11.54 -4.63 22.12
CA THR A 159 -11.28 -5.24 23.42
C THR A 159 -10.89 -4.17 24.44
N ASP A 160 -11.21 -4.42 25.73
CA ASP A 160 -10.78 -3.61 26.85
C ASP A 160 -9.41 -4.05 27.43
N ASP A 161 -8.79 -5.08 26.87
CA ASP A 161 -7.47 -5.55 27.32
C ASP A 161 -6.38 -4.52 26.91
N GLU A 162 -5.82 -3.86 27.93
CA GLU A 162 -4.79 -2.84 27.74
C GLU A 162 -3.52 -3.39 27.09
N GLY A 163 -3.16 -4.65 27.37
CA GLY A 163 -1.98 -5.31 26.80
C GLY A 163 -2.14 -5.53 25.29
N ILE A 164 -3.30 -6.06 24.87
CA ILE A 164 -3.63 -6.25 23.47
C ILE A 164 -3.66 -4.90 22.75
N ASN A 165 -4.35 -3.91 23.32
CA ASN A 165 -4.44 -2.59 22.72
C ASN A 165 -3.07 -1.91 22.59
N ALA A 166 -2.18 -2.03 23.57
CA ALA A 166 -0.82 -1.51 23.48
C ALA A 166 -0.01 -2.14 22.34
N VAL A 167 -0.18 -3.46 22.10
CA VAL A 167 0.46 -4.16 20.98
C VAL A 167 -0.11 -3.64 19.65
N ARG A 168 -1.43 -3.57 19.50
CA ARG A 168 -2.11 -3.06 18.29
C ARG A 168 -1.65 -1.64 17.95
N GLU A 169 -1.60 -0.75 18.94
CA GLU A 169 -1.13 0.62 18.76
C GLU A 169 0.34 0.69 18.31
N ARG A 170 1.19 -0.17 18.84
CA ARG A 170 2.57 -0.29 18.39
C ARG A 170 2.65 -0.79 16.95
N GLN A 171 1.86 -1.78 16.57
CA GLN A 171 1.88 -2.34 15.23
C GLN A 171 1.37 -1.35 14.18
N LYS A 172 0.32 -0.58 14.47
CA LYS A 172 -0.10 0.50 13.57
C LYS A 172 1.05 1.49 13.28
N ARG A 173 1.82 1.87 14.31
CA ARG A 173 3.02 2.72 14.13
C ARG A 173 4.12 2.03 13.35
N ASN A 174 4.34 0.74 13.56
CA ASN A 174 5.32 -0.04 12.81
C ASN A 174 4.99 -0.08 11.32
N PHE A 175 3.73 -0.32 10.95
CA PHE A 175 3.25 -0.30 9.58
C PHE A 175 3.43 1.07 8.92
N LEU A 176 2.99 2.13 9.58
CA LEU A 176 3.11 3.50 9.05
C LEU A 176 4.57 3.96 8.92
N ALA A 177 5.42 3.64 9.90
CA ALA A 177 6.84 3.94 9.83
C ALA A 177 7.52 3.18 8.67
N THR A 178 7.23 1.88 8.53
CA THR A 178 7.76 1.05 7.44
C THR A 178 7.35 1.64 6.09
N LEU A 179 6.07 1.96 5.92
CA LEU A 179 5.56 2.56 4.68
C LEU A 179 6.26 3.87 4.34
N LEU A 180 6.37 4.76 5.32
CA LEU A 180 6.88 6.11 5.10
C LEU A 180 8.41 6.16 5.01
N PHE A 181 9.14 5.20 5.55
CA PHE A 181 10.59 5.08 5.39
C PHE A 181 11.04 4.22 4.22
N SER A 182 10.13 3.53 3.55
CA SER A 182 10.43 2.76 2.34
C SER A 182 10.66 3.67 1.14
N HIS A 183 11.54 3.26 0.23
CA HIS A 183 11.65 3.85 -1.10
C HIS A 183 10.40 3.53 -1.93
N GLY A 184 10.04 4.43 -2.83
CA GLY A 184 8.80 4.36 -3.59
C GLY A 184 7.83 5.47 -3.22
N THR A 185 6.63 5.41 -3.75
CA THR A 185 5.55 6.37 -3.49
C THR A 185 4.62 5.79 -2.42
N PRO A 186 4.57 6.35 -1.20
CA PRO A 186 3.68 5.85 -0.16
C PRO A 186 2.24 6.25 -0.44
N MET A 187 1.31 5.32 -0.23
CA MET A 187 -0.14 5.55 -0.25
C MET A 187 -0.73 5.15 1.10
N ILE A 188 -1.54 6.01 1.69
CA ILE A 188 -2.24 5.80 2.95
C ILE A 188 -3.74 5.84 2.67
N LEU A 189 -4.50 4.86 3.18
CA LEU A 189 -5.95 4.89 3.15
C LEU A 189 -6.45 5.96 4.12
N ALA A 190 -7.42 6.77 3.68
CA ALA A 190 -7.99 7.83 4.51
C ALA A 190 -8.57 7.28 5.83
N GLY A 191 -8.10 7.82 6.94
CA GLY A 191 -8.48 7.40 8.28
C GLY A 191 -7.49 6.44 8.96
N ASP A 192 -6.57 5.82 8.23
CA ASP A 192 -5.54 4.95 8.82
C ASP A 192 -4.62 5.73 9.76
N GLU A 193 -4.37 7.00 9.46
CA GLU A 193 -3.54 7.89 10.25
C GLU A 193 -4.09 8.19 11.66
N PHE A 194 -5.36 7.86 11.90
CA PHE A 194 -5.98 7.96 13.23
C PHE A 194 -6.73 6.68 13.66
N GLY A 195 -6.52 5.59 12.92
CA GLY A 195 -7.03 4.27 13.32
C GLY A 195 -8.52 4.06 13.06
N ARG A 196 -9.05 4.56 11.91
CA ARG A 196 -10.40 4.26 11.46
C ARG A 196 -10.63 2.75 11.36
N SER A 197 -11.80 2.29 11.79
CA SER A 197 -12.25 0.91 11.66
C SER A 197 -13.43 0.84 10.70
N GLN A 198 -13.52 -0.26 9.96
CA GLN A 198 -14.71 -0.72 9.25
C GLN A 198 -15.36 -1.91 9.97
N MET A 199 -15.06 -2.09 11.28
CA MET A 199 -15.61 -3.14 12.12
C MET A 199 -15.36 -4.56 11.59
N GLY A 200 -14.23 -4.76 10.91
CA GLY A 200 -13.88 -6.04 10.28
C GLY A 200 -14.51 -6.25 8.90
N ASN A 201 -15.26 -5.29 8.38
CA ASN A 201 -15.69 -5.34 6.99
C ASN A 201 -14.53 -4.98 6.07
N ASN A 202 -14.11 -5.94 5.25
CA ASN A 202 -12.99 -5.77 4.32
C ASN A 202 -13.41 -5.51 2.87
N ASN A 203 -14.69 -5.23 2.64
CA ASN A 203 -15.25 -4.95 1.31
C ASN A 203 -16.40 -3.93 1.39
N GLY A 204 -16.10 -2.74 1.89
CA GLY A 204 -17.11 -1.71 2.17
C GLY A 204 -17.71 -0.99 0.95
N TYR A 205 -17.57 -1.54 -0.27
CA TYR A 205 -17.97 -0.90 -1.53
C TYR A 205 -19.45 -0.51 -1.61
N CYS A 206 -20.33 -1.30 -1.00
CA CYS A 206 -21.78 -1.10 -1.01
C CYS A 206 -22.29 -0.38 0.23
N GLN A 207 -21.41 0.02 1.16
CA GLN A 207 -21.77 0.65 2.42
C GLN A 207 -21.81 2.18 2.29
N ASP A 208 -22.99 2.76 2.46
CA ASP A 208 -23.17 4.20 2.73
C ASP A 208 -23.66 4.40 4.15
N SER A 209 -22.80 4.03 5.10
CA SER A 209 -23.10 3.98 6.53
C SER A 209 -21.86 4.28 7.37
N GLU A 210 -22.00 4.26 8.69
CA GLU A 210 -20.89 4.44 9.64
C GLU A 210 -19.76 3.43 9.47
N ILE A 211 -20.02 2.29 8.83
CA ILE A 211 -18.97 1.29 8.48
C ILE A 211 -17.93 1.91 7.56
N SER A 212 -18.33 2.65 6.53
CA SER A 212 -17.44 3.22 5.53
C SER A 212 -17.10 4.69 5.73
N TRP A 213 -17.88 5.42 6.53
CA TRP A 213 -17.67 6.84 6.73
C TRP A 213 -16.39 7.13 7.51
N VAL A 214 -15.81 8.28 7.22
CA VAL A 214 -14.61 8.78 7.91
C VAL A 214 -15.04 9.84 8.92
N HIS A 215 -14.97 9.51 10.21
CA HIS A 215 -15.33 10.42 11.29
C HIS A 215 -14.13 11.29 11.66
N TRP A 216 -14.23 12.58 11.42
CA TRP A 216 -13.16 13.56 11.68
C TRP A 216 -13.22 14.17 13.07
N ASP A 217 -14.40 14.16 13.68
CA ASP A 217 -14.68 14.77 14.99
C ASP A 217 -14.78 13.70 16.09
N GLY A 218 -14.50 14.14 17.33
CA GLY A 218 -14.66 13.27 18.50
C GLY A 218 -13.63 12.15 18.62
N LEU A 219 -12.48 12.28 17.95
CA LEU A 219 -11.44 11.25 17.97
C LEU A 219 -10.89 11.04 19.39
N PRO A 220 -10.71 9.78 19.84
CA PRO A 220 -10.07 9.47 21.13
C PRO A 220 -8.61 9.91 21.17
N GLU A 221 -8.03 9.97 22.37
CA GLU A 221 -6.65 10.38 22.57
C GLU A 221 -5.64 9.51 21.79
N SER A 222 -5.86 8.19 21.75
CA SER A 222 -5.04 7.24 21.00
C SER A 222 -5.01 7.54 19.50
N ALA A 223 -6.16 7.91 18.91
CA ALA A 223 -6.27 8.31 17.51
C ALA A 223 -5.50 9.62 17.24
N ASN A 224 -5.61 10.60 18.13
CA ASN A 224 -4.83 11.84 18.04
C ASN A 224 -3.33 11.56 18.13
N ALA A 225 -2.91 10.67 19.03
CA ALA A 225 -1.50 10.28 19.18
C ALA A 225 -0.96 9.58 17.93
N LEU A 226 -1.74 8.71 17.28
CA LEU A 226 -1.37 8.05 16.03
C LEU A 226 -1.27 9.06 14.88
N ARG A 227 -2.20 10.01 14.80
CA ARG A 227 -2.19 11.08 13.79
C ARG A 227 -0.94 11.97 13.93
N GLU A 228 -0.59 12.38 15.14
CA GLU A 228 0.61 13.16 15.39
C GLU A 228 1.89 12.39 15.06
N PHE A 229 1.94 11.10 15.39
CA PHE A 229 3.02 10.22 14.97
C PHE A 229 3.16 10.18 13.45
N THR A 230 2.06 9.94 12.73
CA THR A 230 2.02 9.88 11.27
C THR A 230 2.50 11.20 10.65
N ARG A 231 2.00 12.33 11.16
CA ARG A 231 2.43 13.67 10.73
C ARG A 231 3.93 13.87 10.90
N HIS A 232 4.46 13.43 12.04
CA HIS A 232 5.89 13.54 12.34
C HIS A 232 6.74 12.71 11.37
N VAL A 233 6.36 11.46 11.10
CA VAL A 233 7.10 10.59 10.18
C VAL A 233 7.03 11.10 8.74
N ILE A 234 5.89 11.65 8.31
CA ILE A 234 5.77 12.33 7.01
C ILE A 234 6.74 13.51 6.91
N ALA A 235 6.82 14.32 7.96
CA ALA A 235 7.76 15.45 8.01
C ALA A 235 9.22 14.99 7.95
N LEU A 236 9.58 13.92 8.64
CA LEU A 236 10.91 13.30 8.57
C LEU A 236 11.21 12.82 7.14
N ARG A 237 10.29 12.09 6.51
CA ARG A 237 10.43 11.67 5.11
C ARG A 237 10.65 12.87 4.17
N ALA A 238 9.87 13.93 4.35
CA ALA A 238 9.99 15.15 3.55
C ALA A 238 11.35 15.84 3.72
N ALA A 239 11.92 15.80 4.93
CA ALA A 239 13.22 16.40 5.26
C ALA A 239 14.42 15.55 4.78
N GLN A 240 14.20 14.26 4.44
CA GLN A 240 15.28 13.33 4.07
C GLN A 240 15.21 12.98 2.57
N PRO A 241 16.01 13.64 1.71
CA PRO A 241 16.04 13.35 0.26
C PRO A 241 16.36 11.88 -0.05
N LEU A 242 17.13 11.21 0.82
CA LEU A 242 17.51 9.80 0.67
C LEU A 242 16.30 8.86 0.61
N LEU A 243 15.19 9.21 1.26
CA LEU A 243 13.95 8.42 1.24
C LEU A 243 13.10 8.66 -0.01
N ARG A 244 13.51 9.59 -0.87
CA ARG A 244 12.76 10.00 -2.08
C ARG A 244 13.64 9.94 -3.31
N ARG A 245 14.45 8.87 -3.44
CA ARG A 245 15.35 8.71 -4.59
C ARG A 245 14.59 8.67 -5.91
N GLU A 246 15.10 9.36 -6.89
CA GLU A 246 14.56 9.36 -8.25
C GLU A 246 15.19 8.27 -9.13
N ASN A 247 16.37 7.78 -8.75
CA ASN A 247 17.11 6.78 -9.51
C ASN A 247 17.56 5.62 -8.63
N TRP A 248 17.75 4.44 -9.22
CA TRP A 248 18.18 3.23 -8.52
C TRP A 248 19.63 3.27 -8.05
N ARG A 249 20.49 4.02 -8.76
CA ARG A 249 21.96 4.02 -8.57
C ARG A 249 22.49 5.43 -8.34
N ASP A 250 21.95 6.12 -7.37
CA ASP A 250 22.38 7.48 -7.02
C ASP A 250 23.66 7.51 -6.14
N GLY A 251 24.52 6.49 -6.25
CA GLY A 251 25.82 6.44 -5.55
C GLY A 251 25.72 6.24 -4.06
N MET A 252 24.62 5.69 -3.55
CA MET A 252 24.44 5.39 -2.13
C MET A 252 24.80 3.95 -1.83
N ASP A 253 25.68 3.75 -0.88
CA ASP A 253 25.92 2.46 -0.24
C ASP A 253 24.84 2.24 0.83
N ILE A 254 24.02 1.20 0.64
CA ILE A 254 23.11 0.73 1.65
C ILE A 254 23.82 -0.34 2.45
N LYS A 255 23.96 -0.13 3.74
CA LYS A 255 24.57 -1.09 4.66
C LYS A 255 23.50 -1.65 5.60
N TRP A 256 23.51 -2.97 5.69
CA TRP A 256 22.65 -3.70 6.62
C TRP A 256 23.44 -4.01 7.88
N PHE A 257 22.80 -3.81 9.01
CA PHE A 257 23.34 -4.10 10.32
C PHE A 257 22.37 -4.96 11.10
N ASN A 258 22.88 -5.95 11.81
CA ASN A 258 22.07 -6.66 12.78
C ASN A 258 21.82 -5.80 14.02
N ALA A 259 20.95 -6.26 14.94
CA ALA A 259 20.62 -5.54 16.16
C ALA A 259 21.82 -5.21 17.06
N GLY A 260 22.94 -5.93 16.93
CA GLY A 260 24.21 -5.68 17.61
C GLY A 260 25.13 -4.68 16.90
N GLY A 261 24.68 -4.06 15.79
CA GLY A 261 25.45 -3.08 15.02
C GLY A 261 26.60 -3.69 14.18
N ARG A 262 26.59 -4.98 13.96
CA ARG A 262 27.55 -5.63 13.06
C ARG A 262 27.03 -5.61 11.63
N SER A 263 27.88 -5.23 10.67
CA SER A 263 27.55 -5.28 9.25
C SER A 263 27.28 -6.71 8.80
N GLU A 264 26.22 -6.92 8.02
CA GLU A 264 25.84 -8.21 7.44
C GLU A 264 26.42 -8.38 6.01
N GLU A 265 27.46 -7.64 5.66
CA GLU A 265 28.07 -7.69 4.33
C GLU A 265 28.74 -9.04 3.97
N HIS A 266 28.68 -10.04 4.85
CA HIS A 266 29.37 -11.32 4.66
C HIS A 266 28.56 -12.52 5.17
N THR A 267 27.45 -12.85 4.50
CA THR A 267 26.96 -14.23 4.54
C THR A 267 26.46 -14.65 3.18
#